data_a99e1ceb72ff5ceac63d13f885da1dbc
#
_entry.id   a99e1ceb72ff5ceac63d13f885da1dbc
#
_cell.length_a   1.000
_cell.length_b   1.000
_cell.length_c   1.000
_cell.angle_alpha   90.00
_cell.angle_beta   90.00
_cell.angle_gamma   90.00
#
_symmetry.space_group_name_H-M   'P 1'
#
loop_
_entity.id
_entity.type
_entity.pdbx_description
1 polymer ?
#
loop_
_entity_poly.entity_id
_entity_poly.type
_entity_poly.pdbx_seq_one_letter_code
_entity_poly.pdbx_strand_id
1 'polypeptide(L)'
;SQLRWINLLLIPFSFLFLSCDLGKVELDNCQDLGNYTVDLPGIGFCPELSTGSVNDNIELSISVLDITDAAGVHAQVNYDASMVKIISADPGDFFLRSQKPIFVYEDDGQGKLDIYVFFMSSEKTNSGTGQIADIIVKLLQPGSSEVSITTESEILDPKDVKIPIKGFGTGTINAE
;
A
#
# COMPACT_ATOMS: atom_id res chain seq x y z
N SER A 1 -83.91 14.59 -4.60
CA SER A 1 -82.65 13.93 -4.91
C SER A 1 -81.59 14.98 -5.13
N GLN A 2 -80.71 15.12 -4.17
CA GLN A 2 -79.55 16.02 -4.23
C GLN A 2 -78.28 15.16 -4.35
N LEU A 3 -77.66 15.19 -5.52
CA LEU A 3 -76.35 14.59 -5.77
C LEU A 3 -75.30 15.54 -5.18
N ARG A 4 -74.61 15.08 -4.11
CA ARG A 4 -73.43 15.77 -3.57
C ARG A 4 -72.21 15.32 -4.33
N TRP A 5 -71.58 16.26 -5.04
CA TRP A 5 -70.28 16.08 -5.67
C TRP A 5 -69.19 16.07 -4.62
N ILE A 6 -68.51 14.93 -4.47
CA ILE A 6 -67.30 14.83 -3.65
C ILE A 6 -66.11 15.19 -4.56
N ASN A 7 -65.55 16.38 -4.30
CA ASN A 7 -64.28 16.78 -4.91
C ASN A 7 -63.16 15.97 -4.27
N LEU A 8 -62.63 14.97 -5.02
CA LEU A 8 -61.45 14.23 -4.62
C LEU A 8 -60.23 15.08 -5.00
N LEU A 9 -59.64 15.72 -4.01
CA LEU A 9 -58.35 16.42 -4.10
C LEU A 9 -57.24 15.39 -4.29
N LEU A 10 -56.80 15.23 -5.55
CA LEU A 10 -55.55 14.49 -5.87
C LEU A 10 -54.36 15.34 -5.43
N ILE A 11 -53.76 14.99 -4.32
CA ILE A 11 -52.45 15.51 -3.88
C ILE A 11 -51.41 14.82 -4.72
N PRO A 12 -50.60 15.50 -5.55
CA PRO A 12 -49.44 14.85 -6.17
C PRO A 12 -48.40 14.57 -5.11
N PHE A 13 -48.20 13.29 -4.84
CA PHE A 13 -47.10 12.80 -4.00
C PHE A 13 -45.81 12.98 -4.77
N SER A 14 -45.18 14.15 -4.58
CA SER A 14 -43.87 14.45 -5.14
C SER A 14 -42.83 13.59 -4.39
N PHE A 15 -42.41 12.49 -5.01
CA PHE A 15 -41.26 11.71 -4.56
C PHE A 15 -40.00 12.56 -4.74
N LEU A 16 -39.56 13.23 -3.69
CA LEU A 16 -38.21 13.75 -3.56
C LEU A 16 -37.26 12.54 -3.48
N PHE A 17 -36.70 12.16 -4.62
CA PHE A 17 -35.52 11.31 -4.62
C PHE A 17 -34.37 12.13 -4.01
N LEU A 18 -34.14 11.98 -2.70
CA LEU A 18 -32.84 12.30 -2.14
C LEU A 18 -31.86 11.29 -2.75
N SER A 19 -31.20 11.72 -3.81
CA SER A 19 -29.95 11.08 -4.26
C SER A 19 -28.95 11.26 -3.11
N CYS A 20 -28.80 10.22 -2.30
CA CYS A 20 -27.66 10.11 -1.42
C CYS A 20 -26.47 9.87 -2.35
N ASP A 21 -25.77 10.93 -2.70
CA ASP A 21 -24.43 10.84 -3.29
C ASP A 21 -23.51 10.31 -2.16
N LEU A 22 -23.49 8.99 -2.04
CA LEU A 22 -22.45 8.30 -1.29
C LEU A 22 -21.18 8.58 -2.08
N GLY A 23 -20.46 9.62 -1.68
CA GLY A 23 -19.11 9.87 -2.20
C GLY A 23 -18.39 8.52 -2.24
N LYS A 24 -17.92 8.13 -3.43
CA LYS A 24 -17.05 6.96 -3.58
C LYS A 24 -15.88 7.19 -2.67
N VAL A 25 -15.88 6.54 -1.50
CA VAL A 25 -14.66 6.25 -0.79
C VAL A 25 -13.95 5.24 -1.69
N GLU A 26 -13.03 5.71 -2.52
CA GLU A 26 -12.06 4.82 -3.15
C GLU A 26 -11.27 4.23 -1.99
N LEU A 27 -11.62 2.98 -1.66
CA LEU A 27 -10.78 2.18 -0.78
C LEU A 27 -9.49 1.94 -1.56
N ASP A 28 -8.42 2.54 -1.09
CA ASP A 28 -7.08 2.32 -1.63
C ASP A 28 -6.74 0.83 -1.46
N ASN A 29 -6.92 0.07 -2.55
CA ASN A 29 -6.71 -1.37 -2.55
C ASN A 29 -5.30 -1.67 -3.05
N CYS A 30 -4.36 -1.81 -2.12
CA CYS A 30 -2.97 -2.12 -2.40
C CYS A 30 -2.73 -3.48 -3.11
N GLN A 31 -3.77 -4.24 -3.41
CA GLN A 31 -3.69 -5.45 -4.23
C GLN A 31 -4.09 -5.19 -5.70
N ASP A 32 -4.63 -4.01 -6.01
CA ASP A 32 -4.98 -3.63 -7.37
C ASP A 32 -3.76 -3.03 -8.08
N LEU A 33 -3.28 -3.73 -9.12
CA LEU A 33 -2.14 -3.27 -9.94
C LEU A 33 -2.39 -1.90 -10.61
N GLY A 34 -3.65 -1.50 -10.79
CA GLY A 34 -4.02 -0.20 -11.32
C GLY A 34 -3.66 0.98 -10.41
N ASN A 35 -3.38 0.72 -9.13
CA ASN A 35 -2.99 1.74 -8.14
C ASN A 35 -1.48 2.01 -8.10
N TYR A 36 -0.70 1.32 -8.93
CA TYR A 36 0.75 1.49 -9.01
C TYR A 36 1.18 2.06 -10.35
N THR A 37 2.21 2.91 -10.33
CA THR A 37 2.79 3.54 -11.52
C THR A 37 4.08 2.89 -11.98
N VAL A 38 4.41 1.70 -11.45
CA VAL A 38 5.66 0.98 -11.73
C VAL A 38 5.50 -0.08 -12.81
N ASP A 39 6.59 -0.37 -13.53
CA ASP A 39 6.64 -1.47 -14.49
C ASP A 39 6.58 -2.84 -13.79
N LEU A 40 5.88 -3.80 -14.41
CA LEU A 40 5.71 -5.15 -13.86
C LEU A 40 6.67 -6.17 -14.49
N PRO A 41 7.16 -7.14 -13.72
CA PRO A 41 7.04 -7.30 -12.28
C PRO A 41 7.85 -6.24 -11.52
N GLY A 42 7.35 -5.81 -10.35
CA GLY A 42 7.93 -4.68 -9.63
C GLY A 42 7.82 -4.75 -8.10
N ILE A 43 8.37 -3.73 -7.46
CA ILE A 43 8.16 -3.44 -6.03
C ILE A 43 7.71 -1.98 -5.93
N GLY A 44 6.66 -1.70 -5.14
CA GLY A 44 6.10 -0.36 -5.01
C GLY A 44 5.56 -0.06 -3.62
N PHE A 45 5.20 1.21 -3.41
CA PHE A 45 4.54 1.68 -2.19
C PHE A 45 3.02 1.74 -2.38
N CYS A 46 2.30 1.53 -1.28
CA CYS A 46 0.87 1.76 -1.22
C CYS A 46 0.49 2.36 0.15
N PRO A 47 -0.14 3.54 0.17
CA PRO A 47 -0.39 4.39 -1.00
C PRO A 47 0.91 5.00 -1.57
N GLU A 48 0.92 5.40 -2.84
CA GLU A 48 2.04 6.15 -3.44
C GLU A 48 2.10 7.61 -2.95
N LEU A 49 1.01 8.12 -2.40
CA LEU A 49 0.92 9.45 -1.80
C LEU A 49 0.33 9.36 -0.40
N SER A 50 1.06 9.84 0.59
CA SER A 50 0.61 9.94 1.99
C SER A 50 0.69 11.37 2.49
N THR A 51 -0.27 11.77 3.33
CA THR A 51 -0.31 13.11 3.94
C THR A 51 -0.56 13.00 5.44
N GLY A 52 0.01 13.92 6.21
CA GLY A 52 -0.20 14.00 7.65
C GLY A 52 0.34 15.29 8.23
N SER A 53 0.12 15.52 9.52
CA SER A 53 0.69 16.68 10.23
C SER A 53 2.06 16.35 10.82
N VAL A 54 2.88 17.36 11.02
CA VAL A 54 4.17 17.20 11.71
C VAL A 54 3.96 16.53 13.08
N ASN A 55 4.79 15.55 13.40
CA ASN A 55 4.74 14.60 14.52
C ASN A 55 3.71 13.49 14.42
N ASP A 56 2.88 13.42 13.37
CA ASP A 56 2.05 12.25 13.12
C ASP A 56 2.89 11.03 12.74
N ASN A 57 2.37 9.86 13.04
CA ASN A 57 2.83 8.60 12.51
C ASN A 57 1.90 8.21 11.35
N ILE A 58 2.48 7.91 10.21
CA ILE A 58 1.76 7.40 9.04
C ILE A 58 2.26 6.00 8.68
N GLU A 59 1.41 5.23 8.04
CA GLU A 59 1.73 3.88 7.56
C GLU A 59 1.96 3.90 6.05
N LEU A 60 3.02 3.21 5.63
CA LEU A 60 3.35 2.94 4.23
C LEU A 60 3.52 1.44 4.07
N SER A 61 2.82 0.83 3.12
CA SER A 61 3.03 -0.56 2.77
C SER A 61 3.97 -0.69 1.58
N ILE A 62 4.87 -1.67 1.63
CA ILE A 62 5.69 -2.09 0.48
C ILE A 62 5.08 -3.36 -0.08
N SER A 63 4.83 -3.38 -1.37
CA SER A 63 4.22 -4.51 -2.08
C SER A 63 5.12 -5.02 -3.20
N VAL A 64 5.14 -6.34 -3.36
CA VAL A 64 5.59 -6.98 -4.62
C VAL A 64 4.42 -7.06 -5.59
N LEU A 65 4.69 -6.87 -6.88
CA LEU A 65 3.69 -6.69 -7.93
C LEU A 65 3.95 -7.68 -9.06
N ASP A 66 2.96 -8.56 -9.31
CA ASP A 66 2.97 -9.55 -10.40
C ASP A 66 4.22 -10.45 -10.39
N ILE A 67 4.59 -10.95 -9.20
CA ILE A 67 5.74 -11.83 -9.00
C ILE A 67 5.32 -13.29 -9.08
N THR A 68 6.21 -14.14 -9.60
CA THR A 68 6.00 -15.59 -9.67
C THR A 68 7.07 -16.31 -8.86
N ASP A 69 6.65 -17.29 -8.03
CA ASP A 69 7.51 -18.20 -7.26
C ASP A 69 8.52 -17.52 -6.33
N ALA A 70 8.13 -16.42 -5.68
CA ALA A 70 8.97 -15.75 -4.69
C ALA A 70 9.10 -16.57 -3.40
N ALA A 71 10.33 -16.86 -2.99
CA ALA A 71 10.67 -17.47 -1.71
C ALA A 71 11.30 -16.47 -0.73
N GLY A 72 11.84 -15.36 -1.23
CA GLY A 72 12.40 -14.29 -0.42
C GLY A 72 12.46 -12.97 -1.15
N VAL A 73 12.43 -11.89 -0.39
CA VAL A 73 12.57 -10.51 -0.87
C VAL A 73 13.53 -9.76 0.04
N HIS A 74 14.47 -9.08 -0.54
CA HIS A 74 15.20 -7.97 0.05
C HIS A 74 14.68 -6.70 -0.60
N ALA A 75 14.03 -5.82 0.17
CA ALA A 75 13.63 -4.50 -0.29
C ALA A 75 14.50 -3.45 0.40
N GLN A 76 15.20 -2.65 -0.38
CA GLN A 76 15.96 -1.51 0.12
C GLN A 76 15.24 -0.21 -0.23
N VAL A 77 15.01 0.62 0.78
CA VAL A 77 14.30 1.88 0.70
C VAL A 77 15.25 3.03 1.01
N ASN A 78 15.28 4.03 0.14
CA ASN A 78 15.87 5.32 0.45
C ASN A 78 14.79 6.31 0.91
N TYR A 79 15.12 7.13 1.90
CA TYR A 79 14.24 8.16 2.44
C TYR A 79 15.05 9.36 2.94
N ASP A 80 14.41 10.51 3.13
CA ASP A 80 15.05 11.68 3.74
C ASP A 80 14.93 11.65 5.27
N ALA A 81 16.01 11.29 5.96
CA ALA A 81 16.05 11.19 7.42
C ALA A 81 15.88 12.55 8.15
N SER A 82 15.95 13.67 7.43
CA SER A 82 15.63 14.99 8.00
C SER A 82 14.12 15.24 8.03
N MET A 83 13.37 14.61 7.13
CA MET A 83 11.92 14.80 6.96
C MET A 83 11.10 13.72 7.67
N VAL A 84 11.59 12.48 7.67
CA VAL A 84 10.87 11.33 8.24
C VAL A 84 11.81 10.46 9.07
N LYS A 85 11.25 9.78 10.05
CA LYS A 85 11.95 8.80 10.89
C LYS A 85 11.20 7.47 10.85
N ILE A 86 11.90 6.39 10.59
CA ILE A 86 11.35 5.03 10.72
C ILE A 86 11.11 4.73 12.21
N ILE A 87 9.90 4.29 12.54
CA ILE A 87 9.50 3.92 13.90
C ILE A 87 9.49 2.41 14.06
N SER A 88 8.87 1.71 13.11
CA SER A 88 8.82 0.25 13.06
C SER A 88 8.59 -0.24 11.64
N ALA A 89 8.89 -1.51 11.41
CA ALA A 89 8.45 -2.24 10.25
C ALA A 89 7.94 -3.62 10.68
N ASP A 90 6.81 -4.02 10.13
CA ASP A 90 6.13 -5.29 10.40
C ASP A 90 5.93 -6.08 9.11
N PRO A 91 5.85 -7.43 9.16
CA PRO A 91 5.64 -8.23 7.96
C PRO A 91 4.24 -8.04 7.39
N GLY A 92 4.15 -7.80 6.08
CA GLY A 92 2.91 -7.81 5.33
C GLY A 92 2.33 -9.22 5.10
N ASP A 93 1.18 -9.30 4.44
CA ASP A 93 0.42 -10.55 4.29
C ASP A 93 0.93 -11.48 3.19
N PHE A 94 1.72 -10.99 2.22
CA PHE A 94 2.12 -11.75 1.03
C PHE A 94 2.74 -13.10 1.37
N PHE A 95 3.76 -13.12 2.25
CA PHE A 95 4.41 -14.36 2.66
C PHE A 95 3.60 -15.15 3.72
N LEU A 96 2.81 -14.46 4.55
CA LEU A 96 1.98 -15.11 5.58
C LEU A 96 0.93 -16.07 5.02
N ARG A 97 0.55 -15.92 3.74
CA ARG A 97 -0.43 -16.80 3.07
C ARG A 97 0.01 -18.25 3.00
N SER A 98 1.30 -18.53 2.97
CA SER A 98 1.84 -19.89 2.86
C SER A 98 2.35 -20.42 4.18
N GLN A 99 3.11 -19.63 4.90
CA GLN A 99 3.72 -19.99 6.19
C GLN A 99 4.27 -18.72 6.84
N LYS A 100 4.48 -18.73 8.16
CA LYS A 100 5.13 -17.62 8.84
C LYS A 100 6.57 -17.45 8.31
N PRO A 101 6.90 -16.30 7.66
CA PRO A 101 8.24 -16.03 7.16
C PRO A 101 9.19 -15.61 8.28
N ILE A 102 10.47 -15.60 7.98
CA ILE A 102 11.43 -14.78 8.72
C ILE A 102 11.32 -13.36 8.19
N PHE A 103 11.22 -12.40 9.10
CA PHE A 103 11.17 -10.98 8.81
C PHE A 103 12.23 -10.26 9.66
N VAL A 104 13.07 -9.48 9.00
CA VAL A 104 14.12 -8.67 9.62
C VAL A 104 14.17 -7.34 8.89
N TYR A 105 14.37 -6.25 9.62
CA TYR A 105 14.68 -4.96 9.02
C TYR A 105 15.83 -4.28 9.74
N GLU A 106 16.56 -3.45 9.02
CA GLU A 106 17.67 -2.64 9.52
C GLU A 106 17.53 -1.21 8.95
N ASP A 107 17.40 -0.26 9.86
CA ASP A 107 17.38 1.17 9.54
C ASP A 107 18.71 1.80 9.99
N ASP A 108 19.44 2.43 9.06
CA ASP A 108 20.70 3.09 9.39
C ASP A 108 20.50 4.46 10.06
N GLY A 109 19.25 4.96 10.10
CA GLY A 109 18.88 6.26 10.64
C GLY A 109 19.43 7.44 9.84
N GLN A 110 19.99 7.21 8.67
CA GLN A 110 20.61 8.22 7.80
C GLN A 110 19.94 8.28 6.42
N GLY A 111 18.89 7.47 6.20
CA GLY A 111 18.09 7.50 4.98
C GLY A 111 18.04 6.20 4.22
N LYS A 112 18.50 5.09 4.81
CA LYS A 112 18.43 3.77 4.20
C LYS A 112 17.81 2.76 5.15
N LEU A 113 16.75 2.10 4.67
CA LEU A 113 16.08 0.99 5.34
C LEU A 113 16.19 -0.26 4.48
N ASP A 114 16.74 -1.32 5.04
CA ASP A 114 16.77 -2.65 4.43
C ASP A 114 15.73 -3.55 5.11
N ILE A 115 14.90 -4.23 4.31
CA ILE A 115 13.87 -5.16 4.77
C ILE A 115 14.09 -6.51 4.12
N TYR A 116 14.15 -7.56 4.93
CA TYR A 116 14.31 -8.94 4.50
C TYR A 116 13.11 -9.76 4.94
N VAL A 117 12.45 -10.41 4.00
CA VAL A 117 11.36 -11.34 4.29
C VAL A 117 11.54 -12.60 3.45
N PHE A 118 11.59 -13.77 4.08
CA PHE A 118 11.90 -15.02 3.37
C PHE A 118 11.40 -16.26 4.12
N PHE A 119 11.26 -17.35 3.35
CA PHE A 119 11.01 -18.67 3.89
C PHE A 119 12.32 -19.42 4.16
N MET A 120 12.33 -20.20 5.23
CA MET A 120 13.44 -21.13 5.56
C MET A 120 13.32 -22.47 4.79
N SER A 121 12.41 -22.59 3.85
CA SER A 121 12.12 -23.83 3.13
C SER A 121 12.29 -23.64 1.63
N SER A 122 13.01 -24.55 0.97
CA SER A 122 13.16 -24.57 -0.48
C SER A 122 11.90 -25.00 -1.25
N GLU A 123 10.81 -25.35 -0.53
CA GLU A 123 9.55 -25.80 -1.14
C GLU A 123 8.44 -24.77 -1.05
N LYS A 124 8.67 -23.65 -0.35
CA LYS A 124 7.64 -22.62 -0.13
C LYS A 124 7.87 -21.42 -1.01
N THR A 125 6.83 -21.07 -1.75
CA THR A 125 6.80 -19.88 -2.60
C THR A 125 5.44 -19.21 -2.53
N ASN A 126 5.41 -17.93 -2.89
CA ASN A 126 4.19 -17.21 -3.19
C ASN A 126 4.30 -16.52 -4.55
N SER A 127 3.15 -16.35 -5.19
CA SER A 127 3.03 -15.66 -6.47
C SER A 127 1.90 -14.63 -6.42
N GLY A 128 1.97 -13.64 -7.30
CA GLY A 128 0.98 -12.58 -7.44
C GLY A 128 1.44 -11.24 -6.86
N THR A 129 0.49 -10.46 -6.41
CA THR A 129 0.68 -9.14 -5.80
C THR A 129 0.33 -9.21 -4.32
N GLY A 130 1.08 -8.52 -3.47
CA GLY A 130 0.77 -8.40 -2.05
C GLY A 130 1.83 -7.67 -1.25
N GLN A 131 1.45 -7.29 -0.05
CA GLN A 131 2.28 -6.54 0.88
C GLN A 131 3.35 -7.45 1.48
N ILE A 132 4.60 -6.99 1.44
CA ILE A 132 5.75 -7.67 2.08
C ILE A 132 6.11 -7.04 3.42
N ALA A 133 5.83 -5.75 3.58
CA ALA A 133 6.09 -5.02 4.82
C ALA A 133 5.14 -3.83 4.97
N ASP A 134 4.80 -3.52 6.22
CA ASP A 134 4.15 -2.29 6.63
C ASP A 134 5.12 -1.49 7.49
N ILE A 135 5.36 -0.23 7.13
CA ILE A 135 6.34 0.64 7.77
C ILE A 135 5.59 1.78 8.44
N ILE A 136 5.85 2.01 9.72
CA ILE A 136 5.40 3.20 10.43
C ILE A 136 6.50 4.25 10.38
N VAL A 137 6.19 5.41 9.81
CA VAL A 137 7.10 6.56 9.75
C VAL A 137 6.53 7.73 10.52
N LYS A 138 7.38 8.45 11.24
CA LYS A 138 7.05 9.70 11.93
C LYS A 138 7.46 10.89 11.05
N LEU A 139 6.56 11.85 10.90
CA LEU A 139 6.81 13.10 10.18
C LEU A 139 7.56 14.08 11.09
N LEU A 140 8.71 14.58 10.67
CA LEU A 140 9.59 15.41 11.50
C LEU A 140 9.48 16.90 11.17
N GLN A 141 9.28 17.24 9.90
CA GLN A 141 9.27 18.62 9.41
C GLN A 141 8.20 18.82 8.35
N PRO A 142 7.65 20.03 8.19
CA PRO A 142 6.69 20.31 7.13
C PRO A 142 7.37 20.30 5.75
N GLY A 143 6.66 19.84 4.74
CA GLY A 143 7.13 19.79 3.36
C GLY A 143 6.83 18.45 2.69
N SER A 144 7.39 18.27 1.49
CA SER A 144 7.25 17.06 0.70
C SER A 144 8.56 16.27 0.71
N SER A 145 8.47 14.97 0.96
CA SER A 145 9.61 14.04 0.95
C SER A 145 9.29 12.85 0.04
N GLU A 146 10.30 12.38 -0.67
CA GLU A 146 10.23 11.16 -1.47
C GLU A 146 10.79 9.98 -0.67
N VAL A 147 10.15 8.83 -0.82
CA VAL A 147 10.68 7.51 -0.46
C VAL A 147 10.80 6.68 -1.73
N SER A 148 11.85 5.90 -1.89
CA SER A 148 12.07 5.15 -3.13
C SER A 148 12.64 3.77 -2.87
N ILE A 149 12.14 2.76 -3.61
CA ILE A 149 12.74 1.44 -3.69
C ILE A 149 14.00 1.55 -4.56
N THR A 150 15.12 1.04 -4.08
CA THR A 150 16.37 1.07 -4.83
C THR A 150 16.55 -0.16 -5.72
N THR A 151 17.45 -0.05 -6.71
CA THR A 151 17.83 -1.15 -7.60
C THR A 151 18.66 -2.25 -6.92
N GLU A 152 19.06 -2.04 -5.68
CA GLU A 152 19.70 -3.06 -4.83
C GLU A 152 18.69 -4.08 -4.28
N SER A 153 17.39 -3.77 -4.43
CA SER A 153 16.32 -4.69 -4.02
C SER A 153 16.32 -5.95 -4.89
N GLU A 154 16.05 -7.11 -4.27
CA GLU A 154 16.10 -8.40 -4.90
C GLU A 154 14.91 -9.27 -4.52
N ILE A 155 14.44 -10.09 -5.45
CA ILE A 155 13.48 -11.15 -5.20
C ILE A 155 14.12 -12.46 -5.61
N LEU A 156 14.04 -13.47 -4.74
CA LEU A 156 14.64 -14.79 -4.95
C LEU A 156 13.57 -15.87 -5.05
N ASP A 157 13.81 -16.82 -5.93
CA ASP A 157 13.07 -18.08 -5.98
C ASP A 157 13.59 -19.08 -4.90
N PRO A 158 12.98 -20.28 -4.74
CA PRO A 158 13.44 -21.27 -3.76
C PRO A 158 14.82 -21.88 -4.03
N LYS A 159 15.44 -21.58 -5.17
CA LYS A 159 16.77 -22.04 -5.55
C LYS A 159 17.81 -20.92 -5.48
N ASP A 160 17.45 -19.82 -4.80
CA ASP A 160 18.27 -18.60 -4.69
C ASP A 160 18.56 -17.93 -6.05
N VAL A 161 17.71 -18.16 -7.07
CA VAL A 161 17.81 -17.48 -8.35
C VAL A 161 17.02 -16.18 -8.30
N LYS A 162 17.65 -15.09 -8.77
CA LYS A 162 17.00 -13.77 -8.82
C LYS A 162 15.86 -13.75 -9.82
N ILE A 163 14.71 -13.34 -9.34
CA ILE A 163 13.54 -13.04 -10.17
C ILE A 163 13.71 -11.60 -10.69
N PRO A 164 13.66 -11.38 -12.01
CA PRO A 164 13.84 -10.04 -12.57
C PRO A 164 12.79 -9.05 -12.08
N ILE A 165 13.22 -7.89 -11.59
CA ILE A 165 12.38 -6.74 -11.23
C ILE A 165 12.53 -5.71 -12.34
N LYS A 166 11.43 -5.20 -12.88
CA LYS A 166 11.41 -4.15 -13.92
C LYS A 166 11.11 -2.78 -13.35
N GLY A 167 10.25 -2.72 -12.33
CA GLY A 167 9.80 -1.48 -11.72
C GLY A 167 10.20 -1.35 -10.25
N PHE A 168 10.79 -0.19 -9.91
CA PHE A 168 11.16 0.21 -8.56
C PHE A 168 10.37 1.47 -8.23
N GLY A 169 9.37 1.33 -7.34
CA GLY A 169 8.41 2.38 -7.04
C GLY A 169 8.98 3.50 -6.17
N THR A 170 8.32 4.64 -6.29
CA THR A 170 8.52 5.78 -5.40
C THR A 170 7.21 6.12 -4.70
N GLY A 171 7.32 6.69 -3.51
CA GLY A 171 6.19 7.23 -2.77
C GLY A 171 6.48 8.67 -2.37
N THR A 172 5.43 9.48 -2.22
CA THR A 172 5.51 10.86 -1.77
C THR A 172 4.84 10.99 -0.41
N ILE A 173 5.51 11.64 0.52
CA ILE A 173 5.01 11.96 1.86
C ILE A 173 4.92 13.46 1.99
N ASN A 174 3.73 14.00 2.25
CA ASN A 174 3.50 15.41 2.50
C ASN A 174 3.17 15.62 3.99
N ALA A 175 3.95 16.47 4.65
CA ALA A 175 3.73 16.89 6.03
C ALA A 175 3.29 18.36 6.09
N GLU A 176 2.24 18.67 6.86
CA GLU A 176 1.69 20.01 7.07
C GLU A 176 1.85 20.47 8.52
#